data_7313bb1cd648219dc362d6e1c111357e
#
_entry.id   7313bb1cd648219dc362d6e1c111357e
#
_cell.length_a   1.000
_cell.length_b   1.000
_cell.length_c   1.000
_cell.angle_alpha   90.00
_cell.angle_beta   90.00
_cell.angle_gamma   90.00
#
_symmetry.space_group_name_H-M   'P 1'
#
loop_
_entity.id
_entity.type
_entity.pdbx_description
1 polymer ?
#
loop_
_entity_poly.entity_id
_entity_poly.type
_entity_poly.pdbx_seq_one_letter_code
_entity_poly.pdbx_strand_id
1 'polypeptide(L)'
;MRPQQLHDNFKLYWKTLEKDCIHWEQTDSLELEIQCNDGANYIYNDIDHSIRKKIDTSTDEGWRKEFARRLRKKIAMKNISLVQLSLQTGVSQPLLSLYAVGKTLPSAQKVSSLAKALDCSVDELIGF
;
A
#
# COMPACT_ATOMS: atom_id res chain seq x y z
N MET A 1 18.81 7.69 -7.01
CA MET A 1 18.81 9.08 -6.52
C MET A 1 19.42 9.12 -5.12
N ARG A 2 20.19 10.16 -4.82
CA ARG A 2 20.82 10.30 -3.49
C ARG A 2 19.76 10.63 -2.44
N PRO A 3 19.88 10.14 -1.19
CA PRO A 3 18.90 10.43 -0.14
C PRO A 3 18.67 11.92 0.09
N GLN A 4 19.73 12.72 0.04
CA GLN A 4 19.62 14.19 0.22
C GLN A 4 18.80 14.83 -0.91
N GLN A 5 18.94 14.35 -2.13
CA GLN A 5 18.16 14.86 -3.27
C GLN A 5 16.67 14.56 -3.11
N LEU A 6 16.35 13.35 -2.65
CA LEU A 6 14.96 12.97 -2.34
C LEU A 6 14.38 13.86 -1.24
N HIS A 7 15.15 14.11 -0.20
CA HIS A 7 14.73 14.97 0.91
C HIS A 7 14.52 16.41 0.46
N ASP A 8 15.39 16.94 -0.40
CA ASP A 8 15.24 18.29 -0.96
C ASP A 8 13.98 18.38 -1.82
N ASN A 9 13.72 17.37 -2.65
CA ASN A 9 12.49 17.30 -3.45
C ASN A 9 11.25 17.22 -2.57
N PHE A 10 11.29 16.37 -1.54
CA PHE A 10 10.22 16.22 -0.57
C PHE A 10 9.83 17.54 0.09
N LYS A 11 10.82 18.35 0.47
CA LYS A 11 10.57 19.65 1.13
C LYS A 11 9.71 20.60 0.29
N LEU A 12 9.77 20.50 -1.04
CA LEU A 12 8.97 21.33 -1.94
C LEU A 12 7.47 21.02 -1.81
N TYR A 13 7.12 19.76 -1.51
CA TYR A 13 5.74 19.29 -1.42
C TYR A 13 5.22 19.21 0.01
N TRP A 14 6.13 19.18 1.00
CA TRP A 14 5.79 19.08 2.42
C TRP A 14 5.18 20.36 3.00
N LYS A 15 5.40 21.49 2.35
CA LYS A 15 4.94 22.82 2.83
C LYS A 15 3.45 22.92 3.06
N THR A 16 2.65 22.06 2.42
CA THR A 16 1.20 22.04 2.57
C THR A 16 0.74 21.32 3.85
N LEU A 17 1.64 20.58 4.50
CA LEU A 17 1.37 19.87 5.74
C LEU A 17 1.98 20.67 6.89
N GLU A 18 1.17 21.16 7.80
CA GLU A 18 1.61 21.95 8.96
C GLU A 18 2.23 21.06 10.05
N LYS A 19 3.16 20.19 9.66
CA LYS A 19 3.81 19.23 10.57
C LYS A 19 5.32 19.29 10.41
N ASP A 20 6.03 19.12 11.51
CA ASP A 20 7.49 19.13 11.51
C ASP A 20 8.03 17.73 11.26
N CYS A 21 8.91 17.61 10.29
CA CYS A 21 9.69 16.41 10.04
C CYS A 21 10.85 16.37 11.04
N ILE A 22 10.88 15.33 11.90
CA ILE A 22 11.96 15.16 12.88
C ILE A 22 13.02 14.17 12.43
N HIS A 23 12.68 13.28 11.52
CA HIS A 23 13.61 12.29 10.96
C HIS A 23 13.12 11.84 9.59
N TRP A 24 14.07 11.50 8.72
CA TRP A 24 13.75 10.91 7.42
C TRP A 24 14.78 9.84 7.07
N GLU A 25 14.34 8.84 6.29
CA GLU A 25 15.17 7.73 5.87
C GLU A 25 14.76 7.27 4.48
N GLN A 26 15.73 6.95 3.64
CA GLN A 26 15.45 6.41 2.31
C GLN A 26 15.08 4.93 2.43
N THR A 27 13.86 4.58 1.99
CA THR A 27 13.36 3.20 2.01
C THR A 27 13.45 2.53 0.64
N ASP A 28 13.44 3.33 -0.42
CA ASP A 28 13.57 2.87 -1.80
C ASP A 28 14.30 3.96 -2.60
N SER A 29 14.74 3.66 -3.82
CA SER A 29 15.46 4.61 -4.68
C SER A 29 14.70 5.92 -4.91
N LEU A 30 13.36 5.88 -4.88
CA LEU A 30 12.48 7.03 -5.11
C LEU A 30 11.49 7.27 -3.96
N GLU A 31 11.70 6.66 -2.79
CA GLU A 31 10.82 6.83 -1.64
C GLU A 31 11.58 7.19 -0.37
N LEU A 32 10.99 8.11 0.41
CA LEU A 32 11.46 8.45 1.76
C LEU A 32 10.37 8.11 2.77
N GLU A 33 10.78 7.58 3.92
CA GLU A 33 9.94 7.48 5.10
C GLU A 33 10.23 8.69 6.00
N ILE A 34 9.20 9.43 6.36
CA ILE A 34 9.30 10.67 7.13
C ILE A 34 8.61 10.47 8.47
N GLN A 35 9.34 10.72 9.56
CA GLN A 35 8.79 10.69 10.91
C GLN A 35 8.45 12.12 11.35
N CYS A 36 7.21 12.32 11.76
CA CYS A 36 6.71 13.62 12.18
C CYS A 36 6.64 13.77 13.69
N ASN A 37 6.51 15.02 14.16
CA ASN A 37 6.40 15.37 15.56
C ASN A 37 5.10 14.87 16.22
N ASP A 38 4.07 14.51 15.43
CA ASP A 38 2.81 13.93 15.91
C ASP A 38 2.88 12.41 16.13
N GLY A 39 4.06 11.81 15.90
CA GLY A 39 4.26 10.36 16.02
C GLY A 39 3.87 9.57 14.79
N ALA A 40 3.28 10.18 13.78
CA ALA A 40 2.92 9.51 12.54
C ALA A 40 4.11 9.45 11.59
N ASN A 41 4.16 8.38 10.78
CA ASN A 41 5.12 8.22 9.72
C ASN A 41 4.43 8.41 8.38
N TYR A 42 5.11 9.08 7.46
CA TYR A 42 4.62 9.33 6.10
C TYR A 42 5.61 8.80 5.09
N ILE A 43 5.11 8.46 3.91
CA ILE A 43 5.96 8.01 2.81
C ILE A 43 5.81 9.00 1.65
N TYR A 44 6.93 9.58 1.22
CA TYR A 44 7.01 10.43 0.05
C TYR A 44 7.50 9.60 -1.15
N ASN A 45 6.80 9.72 -2.27
CA ASN A 45 7.19 9.09 -3.53
C ASN A 45 7.61 10.18 -4.52
N ASP A 46 8.83 10.09 -5.06
CA ASP A 46 9.39 11.10 -5.95
C ASP A 46 8.95 10.94 -7.41
N ILE A 47 8.19 9.91 -7.73
CA ILE A 47 7.64 9.72 -9.09
C ILE A 47 6.43 10.62 -9.30
N ASP A 48 5.44 10.52 -8.42
CA ASP A 48 4.19 11.28 -8.49
C ASP A 48 4.11 12.41 -7.46
N HIS A 49 5.16 12.58 -6.65
CA HIS A 49 5.26 13.54 -5.56
C HIS A 49 4.17 13.38 -4.49
N SER A 50 3.62 12.16 -4.35
CA SER A 50 2.61 11.87 -3.34
C SER A 50 3.21 11.70 -1.96
N ILE A 51 2.46 12.13 -0.95
CA ILE A 51 2.80 11.92 0.46
C ILE A 51 1.62 11.20 1.09
N ARG A 52 1.85 9.99 1.62
CA ARG A 52 0.80 9.20 2.26
C ARG A 52 1.21 8.80 3.68
N LYS A 53 0.24 8.70 4.57
CA LYS A 53 0.49 8.21 5.93
C LYS A 53 0.80 6.73 5.88
N LYS A 54 1.89 6.32 6.56
CA LYS A 54 2.25 4.90 6.67
C LYS A 54 1.23 4.17 7.53
N ILE A 55 0.75 3.03 7.05
CA ILE A 55 -0.22 2.19 7.75
C ILE A 55 0.52 1.35 8.79
N ASP A 56 0.03 1.36 10.04
CA ASP A 56 0.56 0.52 11.10
C ASP A 56 0.01 -0.91 10.95
N THR A 57 0.86 -1.83 10.49
CA THR A 57 0.48 -3.23 10.27
C THR A 57 0.59 -4.09 11.54
N SER A 58 0.91 -3.50 12.69
CA SER A 58 0.89 -4.20 13.97
C SER A 58 -0.53 -4.44 14.49
N THR A 59 -1.53 -3.73 13.94
CA THR A 59 -2.94 -3.89 14.28
C THR A 59 -3.69 -4.66 13.19
N ASP A 60 -4.78 -5.34 13.55
CA ASP A 60 -5.63 -6.04 12.58
C ASP A 60 -6.22 -5.08 11.54
N GLU A 61 -6.66 -3.91 12.00
CA GLU A 61 -7.20 -2.88 11.10
C GLU A 61 -6.14 -2.40 10.10
N GLY A 62 -4.94 -2.09 10.58
CA GLY A 62 -3.83 -1.66 9.72
C GLY A 62 -3.43 -2.75 8.74
N TRP A 63 -3.41 -3.99 9.17
CA TRP A 63 -3.10 -5.14 8.33
C TRP A 63 -4.13 -5.29 7.19
N ARG A 64 -5.43 -5.21 7.53
CA ARG A 64 -6.51 -5.26 6.54
C ARG A 64 -6.41 -4.12 5.52
N LYS A 65 -6.09 -2.91 5.96
CA LYS A 65 -5.92 -1.73 5.08
C LYS A 65 -4.74 -1.90 4.14
N GLU A 66 -3.60 -2.41 4.62
CA GLU A 66 -2.43 -2.63 3.78
C GLU A 66 -2.68 -3.74 2.76
N PHE A 67 -3.31 -4.83 3.16
CA PHE A 67 -3.72 -5.88 2.23
C PHE A 67 -4.65 -5.32 1.14
N ALA A 68 -5.66 -4.54 1.53
CA ALA A 68 -6.60 -3.93 0.59
C ALA A 68 -5.88 -3.03 -0.43
N ARG A 69 -4.92 -2.23 0.02
CA ARG A 69 -4.12 -1.37 -0.84
C ARG A 69 -3.35 -2.17 -1.87
N ARG A 70 -2.69 -3.23 -1.44
CA ARG A 70 -1.91 -4.12 -2.32
C ARG A 70 -2.81 -4.86 -3.30
N LEU A 71 -3.95 -5.34 -2.84
CA LEU A 71 -4.93 -6.02 -3.68
C LEU A 71 -5.45 -5.10 -4.78
N ARG A 72 -5.88 -3.88 -4.43
CA ARG A 72 -6.35 -2.90 -5.42
C ARG A 72 -5.27 -2.56 -6.44
N LYS A 73 -4.03 -2.41 -5.98
CA LYS A 73 -2.89 -2.12 -6.86
C LYS A 73 -2.68 -3.25 -7.88
N LYS A 74 -2.71 -4.50 -7.44
CA LYS A 74 -2.53 -5.67 -8.32
C LYS A 74 -3.68 -5.81 -9.31
N ILE A 75 -4.90 -5.57 -8.87
CA ILE A 75 -6.09 -5.57 -9.76
C ILE A 75 -5.93 -4.51 -10.85
N ALA A 76 -5.54 -3.30 -10.48
CA ALA A 76 -5.31 -2.21 -11.43
C ALA A 76 -4.18 -2.52 -12.40
N MET A 77 -3.07 -3.08 -11.93
CA MET A 77 -1.93 -3.46 -12.77
C MET A 77 -2.29 -4.56 -13.78
N LYS A 78 -3.12 -5.52 -13.36
CA LYS A 78 -3.60 -6.61 -14.22
C LYS A 78 -4.71 -6.15 -15.17
N ASN A 79 -5.30 -5.00 -14.89
CA ASN A 79 -6.41 -4.42 -15.67
C ASN A 79 -7.60 -5.37 -15.81
N ILE A 80 -8.01 -5.99 -14.69
CA ILE A 80 -9.17 -6.89 -14.64
C ILE A 80 -10.25 -6.31 -13.71
N SER A 81 -11.49 -6.73 -13.93
CA SER A 81 -12.62 -6.36 -13.07
C SER A 81 -12.76 -7.31 -11.89
N LEU A 82 -13.53 -6.91 -10.88
CA LEU A 82 -13.89 -7.81 -9.78
C LEU A 82 -14.71 -9.01 -10.25
N VAL A 83 -15.52 -8.84 -11.28
CA VAL A 83 -16.28 -9.94 -11.89
C VAL A 83 -15.32 -10.99 -12.47
N GLN A 84 -14.34 -10.54 -13.24
CA GLN A 84 -13.33 -11.44 -13.82
C GLN A 84 -12.51 -12.13 -12.74
N LEU A 85 -12.12 -11.41 -11.70
CA LEU A 85 -11.37 -11.97 -10.59
C LEU A 85 -12.22 -13.01 -9.83
N SER A 86 -13.50 -12.74 -9.63
CA SER A 86 -14.45 -13.68 -9.02
C SER A 86 -14.53 -14.97 -9.81
N LEU A 87 -14.64 -14.89 -11.14
CA LEU A 87 -14.70 -16.05 -12.02
C LEU A 87 -13.41 -16.88 -11.97
N GLN A 88 -12.27 -16.24 -11.89
CA GLN A 88 -10.97 -16.93 -11.85
C GLN A 88 -10.66 -17.57 -10.50
N THR A 89 -11.11 -16.98 -9.42
CA THR A 89 -10.77 -17.42 -8.06
C THR A 89 -11.85 -18.26 -7.39
N GLY A 90 -13.08 -18.17 -7.87
CA GLY A 90 -14.23 -18.77 -7.19
C GLY A 90 -14.69 -18.00 -5.95
N VAL A 91 -14.09 -16.87 -5.65
CA VAL A 91 -14.49 -15.99 -4.54
C VAL A 91 -15.61 -15.07 -5.01
N SER A 92 -16.68 -14.93 -4.21
CA SER A 92 -17.81 -14.08 -4.61
C SER A 92 -17.41 -12.62 -4.77
N GLN A 93 -18.06 -11.93 -5.70
CA GLN A 93 -17.78 -10.51 -5.95
C GLN A 93 -18.03 -9.63 -4.72
N PRO A 94 -19.12 -9.80 -3.94
CA PRO A 94 -19.29 -9.03 -2.71
C PRO A 94 -18.16 -9.24 -1.70
N LEU A 95 -17.63 -10.44 -1.59
CA LEU A 95 -16.52 -10.73 -0.70
C LEU A 95 -15.22 -10.08 -1.18
N LEU A 96 -14.97 -10.09 -2.49
CA LEU A 96 -13.81 -9.38 -3.08
C LEU A 96 -13.90 -7.88 -2.81
N SER A 97 -15.09 -7.29 -2.87
CA SER A 97 -15.30 -5.88 -2.53
C SER A 97 -14.94 -5.60 -1.06
N LEU A 98 -15.29 -6.49 -0.14
CA LEU A 98 -14.93 -6.36 1.28
C LEU A 98 -13.41 -6.41 1.48
N TYR A 99 -12.73 -7.30 0.77
CA TYR A 99 -11.25 -7.35 0.81
C TYR A 99 -10.63 -6.06 0.27
N ALA A 100 -11.16 -5.55 -0.84
CA ALA A 100 -10.64 -4.36 -1.51
C ALA A 100 -10.82 -3.07 -0.70
N VAL A 101 -11.78 -3.02 0.22
CA VAL A 101 -12.00 -1.86 1.10
C VAL A 101 -11.41 -2.05 2.50
N GLY A 102 -10.83 -3.22 2.79
CA GLY A 102 -10.17 -3.48 4.07
C GLY A 102 -11.11 -3.82 5.22
N LYS A 103 -12.31 -4.32 4.94
CA LYS A 103 -13.27 -4.70 5.98
C LYS A 103 -13.07 -6.11 6.50
N THR A 104 -12.49 -7.00 5.70
CA THR A 104 -12.23 -8.37 6.11
C THR A 104 -10.97 -8.91 5.43
N LEU A 105 -10.42 -9.98 5.96
CA LEU A 105 -9.25 -10.66 5.42
C LEU A 105 -9.64 -12.01 4.82
N PRO A 106 -9.02 -12.39 3.68
CA PRO A 106 -9.21 -13.73 3.14
C PRO A 106 -8.48 -14.78 3.98
N SER A 107 -8.95 -16.02 3.89
CA SER A 107 -8.21 -17.18 4.39
C SER A 107 -6.93 -17.40 3.58
N ALA A 108 -6.00 -18.20 4.10
CA ALA A 108 -4.76 -18.53 3.39
C ALA A 108 -5.03 -19.13 2.02
N GLN A 109 -6.04 -19.99 1.91
CA GLN A 109 -6.47 -20.60 0.66
C GLN A 109 -6.94 -19.56 -0.36
N LYS A 110 -7.74 -18.59 0.09
CA LYS A 110 -8.24 -17.50 -0.79
C LYS A 110 -7.13 -16.56 -1.20
N VAL A 111 -6.19 -16.24 -0.31
CA VAL A 111 -4.99 -15.45 -0.66
C VAL A 111 -4.19 -16.14 -1.76
N SER A 112 -3.98 -17.45 -1.64
CA SER A 112 -3.28 -18.23 -2.65
C SER A 112 -3.98 -18.17 -4.02
N SER A 113 -5.31 -18.31 -4.02
CA SER A 113 -6.11 -18.21 -5.25
C SER A 113 -6.04 -16.82 -5.87
N LEU A 114 -6.10 -15.78 -5.05
CA LEU A 114 -5.96 -14.40 -5.51
C LEU A 114 -4.58 -14.14 -6.12
N ALA A 115 -3.53 -14.60 -5.47
CA ALA A 115 -2.16 -14.45 -5.96
C ALA A 115 -1.99 -15.12 -7.33
N LYS A 116 -2.51 -16.31 -7.51
CA LYS A 116 -2.46 -17.01 -8.81
C LYS A 116 -3.22 -16.25 -9.90
N ALA A 117 -4.42 -15.79 -9.59
CA ALA A 117 -5.24 -15.04 -10.55
C ALA A 117 -4.62 -13.69 -10.92
N LEU A 118 -3.93 -13.06 -9.99
CA LEU A 118 -3.26 -11.78 -10.19
C LEU A 118 -1.82 -11.93 -10.70
N ASP A 119 -1.37 -13.16 -10.93
CA ASP A 119 -0.04 -13.48 -11.43
C ASP A 119 1.06 -12.86 -10.55
N CYS A 120 0.91 -13.01 -9.26
CA CYS A 120 1.88 -12.52 -8.28
C CYS A 120 2.09 -13.55 -7.17
N SER A 121 3.10 -13.32 -6.32
CA SER A 121 3.35 -14.18 -5.17
C SER A 121 2.41 -13.82 -4.01
N VAL A 122 2.22 -14.75 -3.08
CA VAL A 122 1.49 -14.49 -1.84
C VAL A 122 2.19 -13.38 -1.04
N ASP A 123 3.54 -13.38 -1.03
CA ASP A 123 4.33 -12.36 -0.33
C ASP A 123 4.07 -10.94 -0.87
N GLU A 124 3.81 -10.80 -2.15
CA GLU A 124 3.47 -9.50 -2.74
C GLU A 124 2.14 -8.95 -2.22
N LEU A 125 1.25 -9.81 -1.74
CA LEU A 125 -0.03 -9.42 -1.15
C LEU A 125 0.05 -9.25 0.37
N ILE A 126 0.75 -10.12 1.08
CA ILE A 126 0.72 -10.18 2.54
C ILE A 126 2.08 -10.12 3.22
N GLY A 127 3.18 -10.10 2.48
CA GLY A 127 4.55 -10.15 3.01
C GLY A 127 5.09 -8.80 3.48
N PHE A 128 4.31 -8.06 4.24
CA PHE A 128 4.69 -6.74 4.73
C PHE A 128 5.00 -6.67 6.23
#